data_a0d9153189b0648485e2a7f2dc6b76b8
#
_entry.id   a0d9153189b0648485e2a7f2dc6b76b8
#
_cell.length_a   1.000
_cell.length_b   1.000
_cell.length_c   1.000
_cell.angle_alpha   90.00
_cell.angle_beta   90.00
_cell.angle_gamma   90.00
#
_symmetry.space_group_name_H-M   'P 1'
#
loop_
_entity.id
_entity.type
_entity.pdbx_description
1 polymer ?
#
loop_
_entity_poly.entity_id
_entity_poly.type
_entity_poly.pdbx_seq_one_letter_code
_entity_poly.pdbx_strand_id
1 'polypeptide(L)'
;MLQLKGIYKTFNAGTVNEKRAIDNLNLTLEDGDFVTIIGGNGAGKSTTLNLIAGVYPVDAGMIHLNGYDLTNLPEHKRARFLGRVFQDPMMGTAATMGIEENLALAYRRGQKRGLGSGITNEERELYREKLATLGLGLENRMTSKVGLLSG
;
A
#
# COMPACT_ATOMS: atom_id res chain seq x y z
N MET A 1 -0.03 11.92 -11.36
CA MET A 1 0.86 12.86 -10.60
C MET A 1 0.54 12.80 -9.11
N LEU A 2 1.53 12.57 -8.23
CA LEU A 2 1.44 12.66 -6.75
C LEU A 2 2.13 13.95 -6.29
N GLN A 3 1.49 14.71 -5.40
CA GLN A 3 2.04 15.94 -4.83
C GLN A 3 1.95 15.95 -3.31
N LEU A 4 3.07 16.22 -2.66
CA LEU A 4 3.19 16.54 -1.25
C LEU A 4 3.61 18.01 -1.15
N LYS A 5 2.89 18.80 -0.37
CA LYS A 5 3.17 20.23 -0.22
C LYS A 5 3.22 20.61 1.25
N GLY A 6 4.39 21.08 1.70
CA GLY A 6 4.59 21.58 3.05
C GLY A 6 4.27 20.56 4.12
N ILE A 7 4.68 19.30 3.96
CA ILE A 7 4.36 18.23 4.90
C ILE A 7 5.21 18.35 6.16
N TYR A 8 4.54 18.31 7.30
CA TYR A 8 5.14 18.22 8.63
C TYR A 8 4.66 16.98 9.37
N LYS A 9 5.57 16.36 10.13
CA LYS A 9 5.24 15.26 11.03
C LYS A 9 6.15 15.21 12.23
N THR A 10 5.56 15.33 13.42
CA THR A 10 6.22 15.20 14.71
C THR A 10 5.58 14.05 15.49
N PHE A 11 6.39 13.15 16.01
CA PHE A 11 5.95 12.11 16.93
C PHE A 11 6.15 12.55 18.38
N ASN A 12 5.24 12.13 19.26
CA ASN A 12 5.30 12.39 20.70
C ASN A 12 5.44 13.89 21.05
N ALA A 13 4.76 14.76 20.30
CA ALA A 13 4.82 16.20 20.48
C ALA A 13 4.53 16.60 21.96
N GLY A 14 5.33 17.53 22.48
CA GLY A 14 5.22 18.00 23.86
C GLY A 14 5.75 17.04 24.93
N THR A 15 6.43 15.98 24.55
CA THR A 15 7.07 15.03 25.51
C THR A 15 8.59 15.04 25.39
N VAL A 16 9.27 14.43 26.36
CA VAL A 16 10.74 14.26 26.33
C VAL A 16 11.23 13.41 25.15
N ASN A 17 10.34 12.64 24.53
CA ASN A 17 10.62 11.81 23.37
C ASN A 17 10.10 12.44 22.05
N GLU A 18 9.87 13.74 22.03
CA GLU A 18 9.45 14.44 20.83
C GLU A 18 10.47 14.25 19.70
N LYS A 19 9.99 13.88 18.54
CA LYS A 19 10.81 13.71 17.35
C LYS A 19 10.12 14.29 16.14
N ARG A 20 10.68 15.37 15.58
CA ARG A 20 10.30 15.88 14.27
C ARG A 20 10.86 14.93 13.20
N ALA A 21 9.99 14.17 12.57
CA ALA A 21 10.35 13.16 11.59
C ALA A 21 10.33 13.71 10.16
N ILE A 22 9.44 14.66 9.87
CA ILE A 22 9.33 15.35 8.58
C ILE A 22 9.20 16.85 8.85
N ASP A 23 9.98 17.64 8.12
CA ASP A 23 10.04 19.10 8.24
C ASP A 23 9.94 19.73 6.86
N ASN A 24 8.78 20.30 6.53
CA ASN A 24 8.49 21.01 5.28
C ASN A 24 8.82 20.19 4.01
N LEU A 25 8.44 18.90 3.98
CA LEU A 25 8.68 18.07 2.81
C LEU A 25 7.77 18.50 1.65
N ASN A 26 8.42 18.79 0.53
CA ASN A 26 7.77 19.05 -0.75
C ASN A 26 8.29 18.01 -1.77
N LEU A 27 7.37 17.32 -2.45
CA LEU A 27 7.70 16.29 -3.43
C LEU A 27 6.61 16.25 -4.50
N THR A 28 7.01 16.22 -5.74
CA THR A 28 6.11 15.97 -6.88
C THR A 28 6.63 14.80 -7.66
N LEU A 29 5.75 13.83 -7.96
CA LEU A 29 6.03 12.71 -8.84
C LEU A 29 5.04 12.76 -9.99
N GLU A 30 5.56 12.76 -11.21
CA GLU A 30 4.74 12.71 -12.42
C GLU A 30 4.37 11.26 -12.76
N ASP A 31 3.43 11.10 -13.68
CA ASP A 31 3.05 9.77 -14.16
C ASP A 31 4.21 9.14 -14.95
N GLY A 32 4.58 7.92 -14.57
CA GLY A 32 5.74 7.22 -15.14
C GLY A 32 7.05 7.39 -14.39
N ASP A 33 7.10 8.27 -13.38
CA ASP A 33 8.31 8.44 -12.58
C ASP A 33 8.64 7.19 -11.76
N PHE A 34 9.93 6.88 -11.71
CA PHE A 34 10.52 5.91 -10.80
C PHE A 34 11.47 6.65 -9.86
N VAL A 35 11.11 6.74 -8.58
CA VAL A 35 11.83 7.53 -7.59
C VAL A 35 12.30 6.69 -6.41
N THR A 36 13.55 6.87 -6.01
CA THR A 36 14.15 6.22 -4.85
C THR A 36 14.38 7.23 -3.73
N ILE A 37 13.96 6.87 -2.50
CA ILE A 37 14.24 7.66 -1.30
C ILE A 37 15.44 7.06 -0.58
N ILE A 38 16.53 7.83 -0.50
CA ILE A 38 17.80 7.41 0.11
C ILE A 38 18.05 8.22 1.39
N GLY A 39 18.68 7.63 2.38
CA GLY A 39 19.04 8.29 3.65
C GLY A 39 19.34 7.28 4.74
N GLY A 40 19.97 7.73 5.82
CA GLY A 40 20.31 6.94 7.00
C GLY A 40 19.06 6.50 7.81
N ASN A 41 19.31 5.72 8.86
CA ASN A 41 18.24 5.35 9.79
C ASN A 41 17.70 6.60 10.51
N GLY A 42 16.39 6.70 10.59
CA GLY A 42 15.72 7.86 11.17
C GLY A 42 15.55 9.07 10.25
N ALA A 43 16.00 9.03 8.99
CA ALA A 43 15.87 10.11 8.01
C ALA A 43 14.44 10.34 7.48
N GLY A 44 13.42 9.71 8.05
CA GLY A 44 12.03 9.95 7.65
C GLY A 44 11.53 9.14 6.44
N LYS A 45 12.34 8.26 5.83
CA LYS A 45 11.96 7.48 4.63
C LYS A 45 10.65 6.70 4.82
N SER A 46 10.61 5.83 5.83
CA SER A 46 9.42 5.04 6.14
C SER A 46 8.25 5.91 6.61
N THR A 47 8.55 7.02 7.31
CA THR A 47 7.54 8.00 7.72
C THR A 47 6.87 8.62 6.50
N THR A 48 7.66 9.06 5.50
CA THR A 48 7.13 9.63 4.26
C THR A 48 6.20 8.63 3.54
N LEU A 49 6.62 7.38 3.38
CA LEU A 49 5.79 6.35 2.75
C LEU A 49 4.51 6.08 3.56
N ASN A 50 4.60 6.06 4.89
CA ASN A 50 3.44 5.86 5.77
C ASN A 50 2.48 7.06 5.76
N LEU A 51 2.98 8.29 5.62
CA LEU A 51 2.14 9.49 5.43
C LEU A 51 1.40 9.44 4.09
N ILE A 52 2.07 9.06 3.00
CA ILE A 52 1.43 8.88 1.69
C ILE A 52 0.36 7.79 1.76
N ALA A 53 0.67 6.66 2.39
CA ALA A 53 -0.27 5.54 2.55
C ALA A 53 -1.45 5.84 3.49
N GLY A 54 -1.33 6.86 4.37
CA GLY A 54 -2.36 7.23 5.35
C GLY A 54 -2.33 6.41 6.64
N VAL A 55 -1.23 5.71 6.91
CA VAL A 55 -0.97 5.04 8.20
C VAL A 55 -0.81 6.08 9.31
N TYR A 56 -0.11 7.17 8.99
CA TYR A 56 0.01 8.33 9.88
C TYR A 56 -0.72 9.53 9.29
N PRO A 57 -1.43 10.32 10.09
CA PRO A 57 -1.92 11.63 9.66
C PRO A 57 -0.74 12.62 9.57
N VAL A 58 -0.82 13.55 8.64
CA VAL A 58 0.08 14.71 8.60
C VAL A 58 -0.29 15.69 9.71
N ASP A 59 0.68 16.42 10.25
CA ASP A 59 0.43 17.48 11.23
C ASP A 59 0.12 18.81 10.52
N ALA A 60 0.73 19.02 9.33
CA ALA A 60 0.42 20.11 8.42
C ALA A 60 0.79 19.73 6.98
N GLY A 61 0.30 20.49 6.03
CA GLY A 61 0.54 20.30 4.60
C GLY A 61 -0.57 19.54 3.90
N MET A 62 -0.35 19.19 2.62
CA MET A 62 -1.35 18.57 1.76
C MET A 62 -0.77 17.45 0.92
N ILE A 63 -1.53 16.38 0.74
CA ILE A 63 -1.21 15.23 -0.12
C ILE A 63 -2.29 15.11 -1.19
N HIS A 64 -1.92 15.26 -2.45
CA HIS A 64 -2.83 15.09 -3.58
C HIS A 64 -2.34 13.99 -4.52
N LEU A 65 -3.26 13.23 -5.09
CA LEU A 65 -2.98 12.23 -6.12
C LEU A 65 -4.00 12.36 -7.24
N ASN A 66 -3.52 12.65 -8.45
CA ASN A 66 -4.33 12.82 -9.66
C ASN A 66 -5.55 13.74 -9.44
N GLY A 67 -5.33 14.88 -8.74
CA GLY A 67 -6.38 15.85 -8.42
C GLY A 67 -7.24 15.49 -7.20
N TYR A 68 -7.12 14.31 -6.63
CA TYR A 68 -7.81 13.93 -5.40
C TYR A 68 -7.02 14.35 -4.16
N ASP A 69 -7.68 15.03 -3.22
CA ASP A 69 -7.10 15.33 -1.91
C ASP A 69 -7.14 14.07 -1.03
N LEU A 70 -5.96 13.57 -0.69
CA LEU A 70 -5.78 12.42 0.19
C LEU A 70 -5.46 12.83 1.63
N THR A 71 -5.21 14.10 1.91
CA THR A 71 -4.62 14.61 3.17
C THR A 71 -5.25 14.00 4.42
N ASN A 72 -6.59 14.02 4.49
CA ASN A 72 -7.35 13.52 5.64
C ASN A 72 -8.02 12.15 5.39
N LEU A 73 -7.73 11.49 4.27
CA LEU A 73 -8.29 10.18 4.00
C LEU A 73 -7.54 9.10 4.80
N PRO A 74 -8.25 8.23 5.53
CA PRO A 74 -7.63 7.09 6.22
C PRO A 74 -7.10 6.05 5.23
N GLU A 75 -6.16 5.21 5.68
CA GLU A 75 -5.46 4.19 4.88
C GLU A 75 -6.40 3.36 4.00
N HIS A 76 -7.49 2.83 4.57
CA HIS A 76 -8.44 1.99 3.82
C HIS A 76 -9.15 2.71 2.66
N LYS A 77 -9.32 4.04 2.75
CA LYS A 77 -9.87 4.85 1.65
C LYS A 77 -8.82 5.17 0.60
N ARG A 78 -7.54 5.36 1.01
CA ARG A 78 -6.42 5.58 0.07
C ARG A 78 -6.05 4.30 -0.69
N ALA A 79 -6.34 3.13 -0.11
CA ALA A 79 -6.02 1.84 -0.72
C ALA A 79 -6.59 1.65 -2.13
N ARG A 80 -7.66 2.35 -2.51
CA ARG A 80 -8.19 2.31 -3.89
C ARG A 80 -7.31 3.02 -4.91
N PHE A 81 -6.46 3.94 -4.46
CA PHE A 81 -5.58 4.75 -5.33
C PHE A 81 -4.13 4.27 -5.30
N LEU A 82 -3.71 3.61 -4.20
CA LEU A 82 -2.32 3.28 -3.92
C LEU A 82 -2.13 1.77 -3.80
N GLY A 83 -1.12 1.24 -4.47
CA GLY A 83 -0.56 -0.08 -4.19
C GLY A 83 0.59 0.05 -3.20
N ARG A 84 0.70 -0.88 -2.24
CA ARG A 84 1.81 -0.93 -1.29
C ARG A 84 2.42 -2.31 -1.27
N VAL A 85 3.74 -2.37 -1.37
CA VAL A 85 4.54 -3.57 -1.15
C VAL A 85 5.33 -3.37 0.14
N PHE A 86 5.28 -4.35 1.03
CA PHE A 86 6.00 -4.32 2.30
C PHE A 86 7.36 -5.02 2.14
N GLN A 87 8.31 -4.66 3.01
CA GLN A 87 9.59 -5.34 3.07
C GLN A 87 9.43 -6.81 3.49
N ASP A 88 8.53 -7.07 4.45
CA ASP A 88 8.08 -8.41 4.79
C ASP A 88 6.82 -8.73 3.98
N PRO A 89 6.85 -9.71 3.05
CA PRO A 89 5.70 -10.09 2.24
C PRO A 89 4.48 -10.52 3.06
N MET A 90 4.70 -11.07 4.26
CA MET A 90 3.62 -11.53 5.14
C MET A 90 2.79 -10.38 5.71
N MET A 91 3.35 -9.17 5.80
CA MET A 91 2.63 -7.97 6.21
C MET A 91 1.55 -7.53 5.21
N GLY A 92 1.70 -7.90 3.95
CA GLY A 92 0.78 -7.53 2.86
C GLY A 92 -0.23 -8.62 2.48
N THR A 93 -0.20 -9.78 3.15
CA THR A 93 -1.00 -10.95 2.79
C THR A 93 -1.74 -11.53 3.99
N ALA A 94 -2.88 -12.17 3.75
CA ALA A 94 -3.58 -12.97 4.75
C ALA A 94 -3.00 -14.40 4.72
N ALA A 95 -2.02 -14.69 5.57
CA ALA A 95 -1.24 -15.93 5.58
C ALA A 95 -2.08 -17.20 5.67
N THR A 96 -3.23 -17.16 6.36
CA THR A 96 -4.14 -18.29 6.54
C THR A 96 -5.08 -18.52 5.36
N MET A 97 -5.17 -17.56 4.44
CA MET A 97 -6.02 -17.63 3.24
C MET A 97 -5.25 -18.18 2.04
N GLY A 98 -5.98 -18.72 1.07
CA GLY A 98 -5.43 -19.22 -0.19
C GLY A 98 -4.87 -18.09 -1.08
N ILE A 99 -4.07 -18.46 -2.05
CA ILE A 99 -3.51 -17.53 -3.03
C ILE A 99 -4.65 -16.81 -3.78
N GLU A 100 -5.64 -17.57 -4.30
CA GLU A 100 -6.78 -16.97 -5.01
C GLU A 100 -7.62 -16.04 -4.13
N GLU A 101 -7.76 -16.34 -2.84
CA GLU A 101 -8.47 -15.50 -1.88
C GLU A 101 -7.73 -14.18 -1.63
N ASN A 102 -6.41 -14.22 -1.48
CA ASN A 102 -5.57 -13.02 -1.36
C ASN A 102 -5.65 -12.15 -2.64
N LEU A 103 -5.62 -12.78 -3.83
CA LEU A 103 -5.78 -12.08 -5.09
C LEU A 103 -7.16 -11.44 -5.23
N ALA A 104 -8.23 -12.13 -4.78
CA ALA A 104 -9.58 -11.58 -4.78
C ALA A 104 -9.71 -10.36 -3.85
N LEU A 105 -9.06 -10.39 -2.68
CA LEU A 105 -9.00 -9.23 -1.79
C LEU A 105 -8.31 -8.04 -2.45
N ALA A 106 -7.19 -8.29 -3.13
CA ALA A 106 -6.44 -7.25 -3.84
C ALA A 106 -7.21 -6.70 -5.04
N TYR A 107 -7.82 -7.56 -5.85
CA TYR A 107 -8.58 -7.20 -7.04
C TYR A 107 -9.81 -6.35 -6.73
N ARG A 108 -10.52 -6.70 -5.65
CA ARG A 108 -11.73 -6.00 -5.21
C ARG A 108 -11.48 -4.81 -4.29
N ARG A 109 -10.24 -4.40 -4.16
CA ARG A 109 -9.86 -3.27 -3.31
C ARG A 109 -10.58 -2.00 -3.76
N GLY A 110 -11.25 -1.33 -2.81
CA GLY A 110 -12.01 -0.10 -3.07
C GLY A 110 -13.36 -0.29 -3.77
N GLN A 111 -13.76 -1.52 -4.08
CA GLN A 111 -15.06 -1.83 -4.67
C GLN A 111 -16.10 -2.13 -3.57
N LYS A 112 -17.37 -1.84 -3.86
CA LYS A 112 -18.49 -2.25 -3.00
C LYS A 112 -18.66 -3.77 -3.11
N ARG A 113 -18.88 -4.43 -1.97
CA ARG A 113 -19.15 -5.87 -1.91
C ARG A 113 -20.65 -6.11 -1.79
N GLY A 114 -21.16 -7.08 -2.58
CA GLY A 114 -22.49 -7.63 -2.46
C GLY A 114 -22.45 -9.00 -1.75
N LEU A 115 -23.58 -9.69 -1.73
CA LEU A 115 -23.74 -11.05 -1.17
C LEU A 115 -23.49 -12.16 -2.22
N GLY A 116 -22.86 -11.85 -3.33
CA GLY A 116 -22.54 -12.81 -4.39
C GLY A 116 -21.37 -13.73 -4.06
N SER A 117 -21.01 -14.60 -5.01
CA SER A 117 -19.85 -15.50 -4.89
C SER A 117 -18.58 -14.75 -4.54
N GLY A 118 -17.78 -15.31 -3.64
CA GLY A 118 -16.49 -14.75 -3.22
C GLY A 118 -15.48 -14.63 -4.36
N ILE A 119 -15.46 -15.58 -5.30
CA ILE A 119 -14.59 -15.60 -6.49
C ILE A 119 -15.41 -16.21 -7.62
N THR A 120 -15.48 -15.52 -8.78
CA THR A 120 -16.13 -16.05 -9.98
C THR A 120 -15.14 -16.92 -10.79
N ASN A 121 -15.66 -17.67 -11.77
CA ASN A 121 -14.78 -18.47 -12.63
C ASN A 121 -13.91 -17.55 -13.52
N GLU A 122 -14.45 -16.44 -14.00
CA GLU A 122 -13.70 -15.45 -14.79
C GLU A 122 -12.56 -14.83 -13.97
N GLU A 123 -12.82 -14.49 -12.70
CA GLU A 123 -11.78 -13.99 -11.81
C GLU A 123 -10.70 -15.05 -11.55
N ARG A 124 -11.09 -16.31 -11.40
CA ARG A 124 -10.15 -17.42 -11.19
C ARG A 124 -9.22 -17.61 -12.38
N GLU A 125 -9.76 -17.54 -13.62
CA GLU A 125 -8.92 -17.59 -14.83
C GLU A 125 -7.98 -16.38 -14.91
N LEU A 126 -8.47 -15.17 -14.65
CA LEU A 126 -7.62 -13.97 -14.58
C LEU A 126 -6.47 -14.14 -13.60
N TYR A 127 -6.74 -14.67 -12.40
CA TYR A 127 -5.69 -14.90 -11.40
C TYR A 127 -4.69 -15.96 -11.85
N ARG A 128 -5.15 -17.02 -12.51
CA ARG A 128 -4.29 -18.06 -13.08
C ARG A 128 -3.34 -17.47 -14.13
N GLU A 129 -3.85 -16.68 -15.07
CA GLU A 129 -3.04 -16.01 -16.08
C GLU A 129 -1.98 -15.08 -15.43
N LYS A 130 -2.37 -14.28 -14.44
CA LYS A 130 -1.43 -13.39 -13.73
C LYS A 130 -0.35 -14.17 -12.99
N LEU A 131 -0.69 -15.26 -12.33
CA LEU A 131 0.28 -16.10 -11.63
C LEU A 131 1.24 -16.81 -12.61
N ALA A 132 0.74 -17.27 -13.75
CA ALA A 132 1.55 -17.93 -14.79
C ALA A 132 2.66 -17.00 -15.31
N THR A 133 2.44 -15.68 -15.35
CA THR A 133 3.48 -14.72 -15.78
C THR A 133 4.71 -14.70 -14.87
N LEU A 134 4.58 -15.19 -13.62
CA LEU A 134 5.69 -15.27 -12.67
C LEU A 134 6.61 -16.47 -12.92
N GLY A 135 6.13 -17.53 -13.63
CA GLY A 135 6.90 -18.74 -13.93
C GLY A 135 7.23 -19.59 -12.68
N LEU A 136 6.43 -19.46 -11.59
CA LEU A 136 6.68 -20.13 -10.30
C LEU A 136 5.75 -21.32 -10.04
N GLY A 137 4.88 -21.66 -10.98
CA GLY A 137 3.91 -22.76 -10.84
C GLY A 137 2.78 -22.48 -9.85
N LEU A 138 2.62 -21.23 -9.40
CA LEU A 138 1.60 -20.84 -8.43
C LEU A 138 0.18 -20.93 -9.00
N GLU A 139 0.03 -20.81 -10.32
CA GLU A 139 -1.22 -20.99 -11.06
C GLU A 139 -1.84 -22.38 -10.85
N ASN A 140 -1.04 -23.38 -10.50
CA ASN A 140 -1.47 -24.74 -10.21
C ASN A 140 -1.75 -25.00 -8.72
N ARG A 141 -1.51 -24.00 -7.86
CA ARG A 141 -1.58 -24.08 -6.40
C ARG A 141 -2.43 -22.97 -5.78
N MET A 142 -3.40 -22.42 -6.51
CA MET A 142 -4.16 -21.24 -6.11
C MET A 142 -4.92 -21.37 -4.78
N THR A 143 -5.29 -22.60 -4.40
CA THR A 143 -5.94 -22.89 -3.11
C THR A 143 -4.97 -23.09 -1.95
N SER A 144 -3.66 -23.17 -2.22
CA SER A 144 -2.65 -23.28 -1.17
C SER A 144 -2.61 -22.02 -0.31
N LYS A 145 -2.48 -22.19 1.00
CA LYS A 145 -2.35 -21.06 1.94
C LYS A 145 -1.06 -20.30 1.67
N VAL A 146 -1.14 -18.96 1.61
CA VAL A 146 0.03 -18.09 1.34
C VAL A 146 1.12 -18.29 2.38
N GLY A 147 0.78 -18.46 3.66
CA GLY A 147 1.76 -18.69 4.72
C GLY A 147 2.56 -20.00 4.63
N LEU A 148 2.19 -20.90 3.72
CA LEU A 148 2.95 -22.14 3.44
C LEU A 148 3.88 -22.03 2.23
N LEU A 149 3.90 -20.87 1.56
CA LEU A 149 4.82 -20.61 0.47
C LEU A 149 6.18 -20.29 1.06
N SER A 150 7.20 -21.04 0.66
CA SER A 150 8.58 -20.66 0.91
C SER A 150 8.92 -19.41 0.08
N GLY A 151 9.56 -18.44 0.68
CA GLY A 151 10.11 -17.28 -0.03
C GLY A 151 11.19 -17.68 -1.03
#